data_ec3601a95e667a5187856c90eb03c490
#
_entry.id   ec3601a95e667a5187856c90eb03c490
#
_cell.length_a   1.000
_cell.length_b   1.000
_cell.length_c   1.000
_cell.angle_alpha   90.00
_cell.angle_beta   90.00
_cell.angle_gamma   90.00
#
_symmetry.space_group_name_H-M   'P 1'
#
loop_
_entity.id
_entity.type
_entity.pdbx_description
1 polymer ?
#
loop_
_entity_poly.entity_id
_entity_poly.type
_entity_poly.pdbx_seq_one_letter_code
_entity_poly.pdbx_strand_id
1 'polypeptide(L)'
;GSPRSMEYQANDKGQAEEICRNGLIGIEPKDWHLQMREVERQNTRTEKYRLGIIISPPKQYGDNLTKSEWEALAKDYMQKQGINIDNHQYIAHLHHSTDDKHLHLTISRIDFTGKNAINDSNIGIKAGKIGEKMSKERNWKTAKEIGAERKKGLKNMLLEESRTSKNFEELSTKMEKKGVIFQISRNEARGVYGARLIKEEDLKKEVKDKSKGVPIGFKLSEL
;
A
#
# COMPACT_ATOMS: atom_id res chain seq x y z
N GLY A 1 -6.39 18.02 3.14
CA GLY A 1 -6.79 17.35 1.91
C GLY A 1 -7.58 18.28 1.00
N SER A 2 -7.46 18.11 -0.29
CA SER A 2 -8.21 18.88 -1.28
C SER A 2 -9.52 18.17 -1.65
N PRO A 3 -10.53 18.89 -2.21
CA PRO A 3 -11.71 18.23 -2.78
C PRO A 3 -11.36 17.16 -3.80
N ARG A 4 -10.38 17.40 -4.68
CA ARG A 4 -9.88 16.46 -5.69
C ARG A 4 -9.40 15.14 -5.10
N SER A 5 -8.84 15.14 -3.89
CA SER A 5 -8.42 13.92 -3.22
C SER A 5 -9.61 13.02 -2.85
N MET A 6 -10.72 13.62 -2.42
CA MET A 6 -11.95 12.87 -2.12
C MET A 6 -12.64 12.39 -3.38
N GLU A 7 -12.68 13.22 -4.43
CA GLU A 7 -13.19 12.85 -5.75
C GLU A 7 -12.42 11.65 -6.33
N TYR A 8 -11.07 11.68 -6.24
CA TYR A 8 -10.25 10.56 -6.69
C TYR A 8 -10.57 9.26 -5.94
N GLN A 9 -10.71 9.34 -4.61
CA GLN A 9 -11.02 8.17 -3.78
C GLN A 9 -12.42 7.61 -4.04
N ALA A 10 -13.38 8.48 -4.31
CA ALA A 10 -14.76 8.10 -4.58
C ALA A 10 -14.99 7.62 -6.03
N ASN A 11 -14.05 7.82 -6.93
CA ASN A 11 -14.26 7.51 -8.36
C ASN A 11 -13.60 6.19 -8.78
N ASP A 12 -12.31 5.97 -8.49
CA ASP A 12 -11.56 4.79 -8.96
C ASP A 12 -11.90 4.39 -10.41
N LYS A 13 -11.87 5.34 -11.34
CA LYS A 13 -12.29 5.11 -12.73
C LYS A 13 -13.76 4.61 -12.87
N GLY A 14 -14.63 4.99 -11.94
CA GLY A 14 -16.02 4.55 -11.87
C GLY A 14 -16.23 3.21 -11.15
N GLN A 15 -15.23 2.66 -10.48
CA GLN A 15 -15.27 1.35 -9.83
C GLN A 15 -15.11 1.41 -8.30
N ALA A 16 -15.10 2.62 -7.71
CA ALA A 16 -15.01 2.75 -6.25
C ALA A 16 -16.30 2.29 -5.58
N GLU A 17 -16.16 1.53 -4.50
CA GLU A 17 -17.26 1.13 -3.64
C GLU A 17 -17.11 1.79 -2.27
N GLU A 18 -18.13 2.53 -1.82
CA GLU A 18 -18.15 3.01 -0.44
C GLU A 18 -18.37 1.86 0.54
N ILE A 19 -17.44 1.72 1.48
CA ILE A 19 -17.46 0.65 2.48
C ILE A 19 -18.09 1.13 3.78
N CYS A 20 -17.64 2.24 4.32
CA CYS A 20 -18.18 2.80 5.55
C CYS A 20 -17.85 4.30 5.67
N ARG A 21 -18.63 4.99 6.50
CA ARG A 21 -18.38 6.39 6.89
C ARG A 21 -18.97 6.71 8.26
N ASN A 22 -18.51 7.79 8.85
CA ASN A 22 -19.06 8.36 10.06
C ASN A 22 -19.09 9.89 9.99
N GLY A 23 -20.18 10.50 10.47
CA GLY A 23 -20.35 11.94 10.53
C GLY A 23 -20.38 12.67 9.19
N LEU A 24 -20.69 11.97 8.11
CA LEU A 24 -20.80 12.50 6.75
C LEU A 24 -22.11 12.06 6.12
N ILE A 25 -22.81 13.00 5.46
CA ILE A 25 -24.08 12.78 4.77
C ILE A 25 -23.97 13.17 3.30
N GLY A 26 -24.94 12.72 2.50
CA GLY A 26 -24.96 12.96 1.05
C GLY A 26 -24.11 11.95 0.28
N ILE A 27 -24.07 12.07 -1.04
CA ILE A 27 -23.39 11.15 -1.96
C ILE A 27 -22.23 11.80 -2.70
N GLU A 28 -22.12 13.12 -2.67
CA GLU A 28 -21.12 13.85 -3.41
C GLU A 28 -19.84 14.07 -2.61
N PRO A 29 -18.66 13.74 -3.16
CA PRO A 29 -17.37 13.94 -2.50
C PRO A 29 -17.12 15.40 -2.05
N LYS A 30 -17.68 16.35 -2.79
CA LYS A 30 -17.61 17.77 -2.47
C LYS A 30 -18.33 18.09 -1.16
N ASP A 31 -19.49 17.47 -0.93
CA ASP A 31 -20.27 17.71 0.30
C ASP A 31 -19.56 17.12 1.51
N TRP A 32 -18.97 15.94 1.41
CA TRP A 32 -18.14 15.36 2.47
C TRP A 32 -16.94 16.25 2.78
N HIS A 33 -16.31 16.81 1.74
CA HIS A 33 -15.21 17.74 1.92
C HIS A 33 -15.64 18.97 2.73
N LEU A 34 -16.78 19.57 2.38
CA LEU A 34 -17.30 20.76 3.09
C LEU A 34 -17.66 20.42 4.55
N GLN A 35 -18.34 19.31 4.78
CA GLN A 35 -18.69 18.86 6.13
C GLN A 35 -17.45 18.62 7.02
N MET A 36 -16.41 17.98 6.48
CA MET A 36 -15.14 17.86 7.20
C MET A 36 -14.52 19.24 7.48
N ARG A 37 -14.59 20.18 6.52
CA ARG A 37 -14.04 21.53 6.71
C ARG A 37 -14.73 22.30 7.85
N GLU A 38 -16.02 22.10 8.04
CA GLU A 38 -16.76 22.74 9.14
C GLU A 38 -16.23 22.30 10.50
N VAL A 39 -15.97 21.01 10.69
CA VAL A 39 -15.34 20.50 11.93
C VAL A 39 -13.88 20.96 12.05
N GLU A 40 -13.12 20.87 10.96
CA GLU A 40 -11.69 21.26 10.89
C GLU A 40 -11.46 22.73 11.27
N ARG A 41 -12.36 23.64 10.88
CA ARG A 41 -12.29 25.09 11.18
C ARG A 41 -12.32 25.42 12.67
N GLN A 42 -12.83 24.51 13.51
CA GLN A 42 -12.82 24.68 14.97
C GLN A 42 -11.39 24.59 15.55
N ASN A 43 -10.45 24.09 14.75
CA ASN A 43 -9.05 23.97 15.17
C ASN A 43 -8.13 24.80 14.26
N THR A 44 -7.59 25.89 14.80
CA THR A 44 -6.71 26.80 14.04
C THR A 44 -5.23 26.46 14.13
N ARG A 45 -4.85 25.47 14.97
CA ARG A 45 -3.45 25.11 15.21
C ARG A 45 -2.94 23.96 14.36
N THR A 46 -3.85 23.21 13.72
CA THR A 46 -3.50 22.05 12.90
C THR A 46 -3.34 22.47 11.45
N GLU A 47 -2.21 22.17 10.82
CA GLU A 47 -1.97 22.42 9.40
C GLU A 47 -2.48 21.29 8.51
N LYS A 48 -2.30 20.05 8.96
CA LYS A 48 -2.71 18.82 8.21
C LYS A 48 -3.94 18.21 8.89
N TYR A 49 -5.10 18.58 8.42
CA TYR A 49 -6.36 18.21 9.06
C TYR A 49 -6.77 16.74 8.82
N ARG A 50 -6.28 16.10 7.76
CA ARG A 50 -6.73 14.76 7.36
C ARG A 50 -5.59 13.78 7.28
N LEU A 51 -5.89 12.56 7.68
CA LEU A 51 -5.05 11.40 7.54
C LEU A 51 -5.62 10.52 6.42
N GLY A 52 -4.80 10.25 5.40
CA GLY A 52 -5.11 9.28 4.34
C GLY A 52 -4.34 7.99 4.59
N ILE A 53 -5.05 6.87 4.64
CA ILE A 53 -4.48 5.53 4.84
C ILE A 53 -4.92 4.63 3.69
N ILE A 54 -4.01 3.79 3.22
CA ILE A 54 -4.31 2.72 2.27
C ILE A 54 -4.13 1.38 3.01
N ILE A 55 -5.18 0.58 3.02
CA ILE A 55 -5.15 -0.80 3.55
C ILE A 55 -5.22 -1.73 2.34
N SER A 56 -4.12 -2.45 2.08
CA SER A 56 -3.96 -3.35 0.94
C SER A 56 -3.51 -4.72 1.42
N PRO A 57 -4.44 -5.61 1.76
CA PRO A 57 -4.11 -7.01 2.05
C PRO A 57 -3.48 -7.67 0.83
N PRO A 58 -2.65 -8.71 1.00
CA PRO A 58 -2.19 -9.51 -0.12
C PRO A 58 -3.37 -10.04 -0.94
N LYS A 59 -3.24 -10.05 -2.27
CA LYS A 59 -4.29 -10.40 -3.24
C LYS A 59 -5.08 -11.66 -2.86
N GLN A 60 -4.38 -12.72 -2.48
CA GLN A 60 -4.98 -13.99 -2.07
C GLN A 60 -5.98 -13.90 -0.90
N TYR A 61 -5.88 -12.85 -0.08
CA TYR A 61 -6.82 -12.57 1.02
C TYR A 61 -7.80 -11.48 0.62
N GLY A 62 -7.31 -10.36 0.05
CA GLY A 62 -8.12 -9.20 -0.29
C GLY A 62 -9.22 -9.47 -1.31
N ASP A 63 -8.97 -10.34 -2.31
CA ASP A 63 -9.96 -10.65 -3.34
C ASP A 63 -11.21 -11.37 -2.81
N ASN A 64 -11.07 -12.08 -1.69
CA ASN A 64 -12.13 -12.89 -1.09
C ASN A 64 -12.89 -12.18 0.06
N LEU A 65 -12.48 -10.97 0.44
CA LEU A 65 -13.13 -10.23 1.51
C LEU A 65 -14.50 -9.70 1.07
N THR A 66 -15.48 -9.90 1.93
CA THR A 66 -16.82 -9.29 1.82
C THR A 66 -16.75 -7.81 2.21
N LYS A 67 -17.81 -7.06 1.87
CA LYS A 67 -17.93 -5.65 2.28
C LYS A 67 -17.82 -5.47 3.80
N SER A 68 -18.47 -6.32 4.57
CA SER A 68 -18.41 -6.26 6.04
C SER A 68 -17.03 -6.56 6.61
N GLU A 69 -16.25 -7.43 5.96
CA GLU A 69 -14.86 -7.69 6.35
C GLU A 69 -13.93 -6.51 6.00
N TRP A 70 -14.14 -5.83 4.87
CA TRP A 70 -13.45 -4.58 4.54
C TRP A 70 -13.77 -3.47 5.55
N GLU A 71 -15.03 -3.34 5.95
CA GLU A 71 -15.44 -2.42 7.02
C GLU A 71 -14.74 -2.76 8.35
N ALA A 72 -14.73 -4.03 8.71
CA ALA A 72 -14.04 -4.51 9.92
C ALA A 72 -12.54 -4.20 9.88
N LEU A 73 -11.88 -4.33 8.71
CA LEU A 73 -10.48 -3.94 8.54
C LEU A 73 -10.26 -2.44 8.78
N ALA A 74 -11.13 -1.58 8.23
CA ALA A 74 -11.03 -0.14 8.43
C ALA A 74 -11.17 0.23 9.91
N LYS A 75 -12.18 -0.31 10.59
CA LYS A 75 -12.45 -0.05 12.01
C LYS A 75 -11.34 -0.59 12.91
N ASP A 76 -10.85 -1.80 12.64
CA ASP A 76 -9.74 -2.41 13.38
C ASP A 76 -8.46 -1.59 13.26
N TYR A 77 -8.12 -1.10 12.04
CA TYR A 77 -6.99 -0.20 11.85
C TYR A 77 -7.14 1.07 12.70
N MET A 78 -8.30 1.74 12.63
CA MET A 78 -8.53 2.97 13.38
C MET A 78 -8.41 2.74 14.89
N GLN A 79 -9.00 1.67 15.42
CA GLN A 79 -8.92 1.33 16.84
C GLN A 79 -7.47 1.04 17.27
N LYS A 80 -6.71 0.28 16.49
CA LYS A 80 -5.29 0.00 16.77
C LYS A 80 -4.40 1.25 16.67
N GLN A 81 -4.81 2.22 15.87
CA GLN A 81 -4.16 3.53 15.79
C GLN A 81 -4.52 4.43 17.00
N GLY A 82 -5.49 4.03 17.82
CA GLY A 82 -5.99 4.81 18.97
C GLY A 82 -7.02 5.88 18.57
N ILE A 83 -7.68 5.71 17.42
CA ILE A 83 -8.69 6.64 16.92
C ILE A 83 -10.06 6.21 17.46
N ASN A 84 -10.75 7.12 18.14
CA ASN A 84 -12.14 6.92 18.52
C ASN A 84 -13.04 7.07 17.29
N ILE A 85 -13.52 5.94 16.75
CA ILE A 85 -14.32 5.90 15.51
C ILE A 85 -15.65 6.64 15.62
N ASP A 86 -16.21 6.75 16.82
CA ASP A 86 -17.49 7.43 17.05
C ASP A 86 -17.35 8.93 17.15
N ASN A 87 -16.12 9.43 17.41
CA ASN A 87 -15.84 10.85 17.62
C ASN A 87 -15.08 11.51 16.47
N HIS A 88 -14.86 10.81 15.35
CA HIS A 88 -14.17 11.34 14.19
C HIS A 88 -14.99 11.18 12.91
N GLN A 89 -14.91 12.18 12.03
CA GLN A 89 -15.39 12.02 10.66
C GLN A 89 -14.40 11.16 9.87
N TYR A 90 -14.92 10.14 9.19
CA TYR A 90 -14.13 9.34 8.26
C TYR A 90 -15.00 8.80 7.12
N ILE A 91 -14.34 8.39 6.04
CA ILE A 91 -14.94 7.68 4.92
C ILE A 91 -13.94 6.71 4.30
N ALA A 92 -14.40 5.55 3.90
CA ALA A 92 -13.61 4.51 3.29
C ALA A 92 -14.19 4.04 1.96
N HIS A 93 -13.34 3.99 0.92
CA HIS A 93 -13.71 3.49 -0.41
C HIS A 93 -12.78 2.35 -0.81
N LEU A 94 -13.36 1.26 -1.28
CA LEU A 94 -12.65 0.14 -1.87
C LEU A 94 -12.41 0.40 -3.35
N HIS A 95 -11.18 0.27 -3.80
CA HIS A 95 -10.77 0.38 -5.18
C HIS A 95 -10.59 -0.98 -5.81
N HIS A 96 -11.17 -1.15 -7.01
CA HIS A 96 -11.17 -2.38 -7.79
C HIS A 96 -10.37 -2.25 -9.09
N SER A 97 -9.98 -1.04 -9.51
CA SER A 97 -9.35 -0.78 -10.82
C SER A 97 -7.89 -1.22 -10.93
N THR A 98 -7.33 -1.79 -9.87
CA THR A 98 -5.95 -2.30 -9.84
C THR A 98 -5.92 -3.80 -9.55
N ASP A 99 -4.80 -4.46 -9.87
CA ASP A 99 -4.63 -5.91 -9.66
C ASP A 99 -4.85 -6.35 -8.21
N ASP A 100 -4.51 -5.48 -7.26
CA ASP A 100 -4.72 -5.72 -5.83
C ASP A 100 -5.81 -4.77 -5.32
N LYS A 101 -6.93 -5.31 -4.84
CA LYS A 101 -7.97 -4.50 -4.18
C LYS A 101 -7.38 -3.80 -2.95
N HIS A 102 -7.72 -2.55 -2.76
CA HIS A 102 -7.24 -1.77 -1.63
C HIS A 102 -8.25 -0.74 -1.17
N LEU A 103 -8.28 -0.53 0.14
CA LEU A 103 -9.19 0.41 0.79
C LEU A 103 -8.49 1.75 0.99
N HIS A 104 -9.06 2.82 0.46
CA HIS A 104 -8.71 4.19 0.78
C HIS A 104 -9.55 4.65 1.97
N LEU A 105 -8.90 5.00 3.06
CA LEU A 105 -9.53 5.51 4.28
C LEU A 105 -9.07 6.93 4.53
N THR A 106 -10.00 7.88 4.50
CA THR A 106 -9.76 9.29 4.87
C THR A 106 -10.39 9.57 6.21
N ILE A 107 -9.61 10.10 7.15
CA ILE A 107 -10.02 10.38 8.53
C ILE A 107 -9.72 11.84 8.85
N SER A 108 -10.69 12.58 9.43
CA SER A 108 -10.40 13.87 10.05
C SER A 108 -9.56 13.66 11.30
N ARG A 109 -8.47 14.43 11.46
CA ARG A 109 -7.66 14.45 12.68
C ARG A 109 -8.31 15.27 13.78
N ILE A 110 -9.26 16.13 13.41
CA ILE A 110 -10.05 16.91 14.33
C ILE A 110 -11.30 16.12 14.67
N ASP A 111 -11.50 15.91 15.94
CA ASP A 111 -12.67 15.25 16.47
C ASP A 111 -13.89 16.21 16.50
N PHE A 112 -15.07 15.68 16.79
CA PHE A 112 -16.29 16.49 16.88
C PHE A 112 -16.26 17.58 17.97
N THR A 113 -15.28 17.54 18.88
CA THR A 113 -15.08 18.59 19.90
C THR A 113 -14.09 19.68 19.45
N GLY A 114 -13.60 19.62 18.21
CA GLY A 114 -12.64 20.56 17.65
C GLY A 114 -11.18 20.31 18.06
N LYS A 115 -10.87 19.17 18.71
CA LYS A 115 -9.51 18.84 19.14
C LYS A 115 -8.78 17.99 18.10
N ASN A 116 -7.49 18.26 17.91
CA ASN A 116 -6.62 17.35 17.16
C ASN A 116 -6.27 16.15 18.05
N ALA A 117 -6.99 15.06 17.89
CA ALA A 117 -6.87 13.85 18.70
C ALA A 117 -5.96 12.78 18.08
N ILE A 118 -5.48 12.98 16.84
CA ILE A 118 -4.63 12.00 16.13
C ILE A 118 -3.19 12.50 16.02
N ASN A 119 -2.28 11.82 16.71
CA ASN A 119 -0.86 12.07 16.57
C ASN A 119 -0.29 11.35 15.34
N ASP A 120 0.13 12.12 14.34
CA ASP A 120 0.70 11.62 13.07
C ASP A 120 2.23 11.44 13.10
N SER A 121 2.90 11.65 14.25
CA SER A 121 4.33 11.42 14.37
C SER A 121 4.68 9.95 14.06
N ASN A 122 5.60 9.75 13.11
CA ASN A 122 6.01 8.42 12.64
C ASN A 122 4.84 7.53 12.15
N ILE A 123 3.79 8.17 11.58
CA ILE A 123 2.55 7.47 11.19
C ILE A 123 2.81 6.29 10.26
N GLY A 124 3.75 6.40 9.31
CA GLY A 124 4.11 5.31 8.41
C GLY A 124 4.68 4.08 9.13
N ILE A 125 5.53 4.30 10.15
CA ILE A 125 6.09 3.21 10.97
C ILE A 125 4.99 2.56 11.80
N LYS A 126 4.12 3.38 12.42
CA LYS A 126 2.97 2.89 13.20
C LYS A 126 2.02 2.08 12.32
N ALA A 127 1.67 2.60 11.13
CA ALA A 127 0.80 1.93 10.19
C ALA A 127 1.37 0.57 9.75
N GLY A 128 2.68 0.49 9.47
CA GLY A 128 3.35 -0.78 9.15
C GLY A 128 3.25 -1.82 10.28
N LYS A 129 3.48 -1.39 11.54
CA LYS A 129 3.34 -2.27 12.71
C LYS A 129 1.89 -2.73 12.93
N ILE A 130 0.93 -1.83 12.72
CA ILE A 130 -0.50 -2.17 12.81
C ILE A 130 -0.86 -3.17 11.73
N GLY A 131 -0.44 -2.94 10.48
CA GLY A 131 -0.69 -3.87 9.37
C GLY A 131 -0.11 -5.27 9.63
N GLU A 132 1.11 -5.35 10.18
CA GLU A 132 1.72 -6.63 10.59
C GLU A 132 0.89 -7.33 11.68
N LYS A 133 0.44 -6.59 12.69
CA LYS A 133 -0.40 -7.12 13.76
C LYS A 133 -1.75 -7.62 13.23
N MET A 134 -2.41 -6.82 12.39
CA MET A 134 -3.69 -7.18 11.76
C MET A 134 -3.58 -8.43 10.90
N SER A 135 -2.47 -8.61 10.17
CA SER A 135 -2.21 -9.81 9.38
C SER A 135 -2.06 -11.05 10.27
N LYS A 136 -1.27 -10.96 11.33
CA LYS A 136 -1.07 -12.08 12.28
C LYS A 136 -2.36 -12.50 12.98
N GLU A 137 -3.18 -11.55 13.42
CA GLU A 137 -4.47 -11.84 14.08
C GLU A 137 -5.46 -12.55 13.16
N ARG A 138 -5.29 -12.40 11.83
CA ARG A 138 -6.11 -13.07 10.81
C ARG A 138 -5.46 -14.33 10.23
N ASN A 139 -4.33 -14.77 10.78
CA ASN A 139 -3.51 -15.86 10.23
C ASN A 139 -3.11 -15.62 8.75
N TRP A 140 -2.93 -14.35 8.36
CA TRP A 140 -2.42 -13.98 7.05
C TRP A 140 -0.90 -13.86 7.08
N LYS A 141 -0.27 -14.23 5.99
CA LYS A 141 1.16 -13.93 5.82
C LYS A 141 1.38 -12.42 5.81
N THR A 142 2.33 -11.98 6.60
CA THR A 142 2.74 -10.57 6.60
C THR A 142 3.50 -10.22 5.33
N ALA A 143 3.56 -8.95 4.97
CA ALA A 143 4.36 -8.48 3.84
C ALA A 143 5.84 -8.87 3.96
N LYS A 144 6.36 -8.92 5.19
CA LYS A 144 7.73 -9.36 5.49
C LYS A 144 7.94 -10.85 5.18
N GLU A 145 7.00 -11.70 5.57
CA GLU A 145 7.05 -13.14 5.29
C GLU A 145 6.94 -13.43 3.80
N ILE A 146 6.01 -12.77 3.11
CA ILE A 146 5.87 -12.87 1.64
C ILE A 146 7.16 -12.41 0.94
N GLY A 147 7.74 -11.29 1.39
CA GLY A 147 9.01 -10.80 0.87
C GLY A 147 10.15 -11.78 1.09
N ALA A 148 10.23 -12.41 2.26
CA ALA A 148 11.25 -13.42 2.58
C ALA A 148 11.09 -14.70 1.74
N GLU A 149 9.86 -15.17 1.55
CA GLU A 149 9.58 -16.33 0.68
C GLU A 149 9.96 -16.03 -0.78
N ARG A 150 9.62 -14.85 -1.30
CA ARG A 150 10.01 -14.43 -2.65
C ARG A 150 11.52 -14.38 -2.82
N LYS A 151 12.25 -13.81 -1.85
CA LYS A 151 13.73 -13.80 -1.85
C LYS A 151 14.29 -15.20 -1.85
N LYS A 152 13.80 -16.07 -0.97
CA LYS A 152 14.24 -17.47 -0.87
C LYS A 152 14.00 -18.23 -2.18
N GLY A 153 12.83 -18.05 -2.79
CA GLY A 153 12.50 -18.66 -4.08
C GLY A 153 13.44 -18.21 -5.20
N LEU A 154 13.70 -16.91 -5.32
CA LEU A 154 14.63 -16.36 -6.30
C LEU A 154 16.06 -16.84 -6.07
N LYS A 155 16.52 -16.88 -4.82
CA LYS A 155 17.84 -17.40 -4.46
C LYS A 155 17.99 -18.86 -4.86
N ASN A 156 17.04 -19.71 -4.52
CA ASN A 156 17.09 -21.14 -4.85
C ASN A 156 17.12 -21.34 -6.38
N MET A 157 16.27 -20.63 -7.11
CA MET A 157 16.25 -20.67 -8.58
C MET A 157 17.60 -20.25 -9.17
N LEU A 158 18.17 -19.15 -8.67
CA LEU A 158 19.48 -18.66 -9.11
C LEU A 158 20.58 -19.71 -8.86
N LEU A 159 20.62 -20.32 -7.68
CA LEU A 159 21.61 -21.33 -7.33
C LEU A 159 21.46 -22.60 -8.16
N GLU A 160 20.23 -23.03 -8.43
CA GLU A 160 19.95 -24.20 -9.27
C GLU A 160 20.44 -23.97 -10.69
N GLU A 161 20.05 -22.85 -11.33
CA GLU A 161 20.43 -22.56 -12.71
C GLU A 161 21.94 -22.25 -12.85
N SER A 162 22.56 -21.62 -11.85
CA SER A 162 23.98 -21.32 -11.89
C SER A 162 24.86 -22.59 -11.92
N ARG A 163 24.43 -23.70 -11.28
CA ARG A 163 25.16 -24.98 -11.28
C ARG A 163 25.28 -25.62 -12.66
N THR A 164 24.33 -25.33 -13.53
CA THR A 164 24.24 -25.96 -14.87
C THR A 164 24.58 -24.98 -15.99
N SER A 165 24.87 -23.72 -15.68
CA SER A 165 25.21 -22.70 -16.66
C SER A 165 26.72 -22.53 -16.80
N LYS A 166 27.23 -22.47 -18.03
CA LYS A 166 28.66 -22.33 -18.33
C LYS A 166 29.15 -20.87 -18.25
N ASN A 167 28.23 -19.92 -18.45
CA ASN A 167 28.51 -18.49 -18.43
C ASN A 167 27.26 -17.69 -18.03
N PHE A 168 27.44 -16.36 -17.89
CA PHE A 168 26.35 -15.49 -17.46
C PHE A 168 25.21 -15.37 -18.49
N GLU A 169 25.50 -15.46 -19.79
CA GLU A 169 24.49 -15.38 -20.85
C GLU A 169 23.55 -16.59 -20.80
N GLU A 170 24.12 -17.78 -20.62
CA GLU A 170 23.33 -19.01 -20.47
C GLU A 170 22.47 -18.95 -19.20
N LEU A 171 23.04 -18.47 -18.08
CA LEU A 171 22.30 -18.27 -16.84
C LEU A 171 21.14 -17.29 -17.02
N SER A 172 21.40 -16.13 -17.66
CA SER A 172 20.37 -15.12 -17.94
C SER A 172 19.23 -15.72 -18.77
N THR A 173 19.55 -16.44 -19.83
CA THR A 173 18.56 -17.08 -20.70
C THR A 173 17.71 -18.10 -19.96
N LYS A 174 18.33 -18.91 -19.07
CA LYS A 174 17.60 -19.88 -18.25
C LYS A 174 16.66 -19.22 -17.25
N MET A 175 17.12 -18.15 -16.60
CA MET A 175 16.31 -17.37 -15.66
C MET A 175 15.15 -16.68 -16.36
N GLU A 176 15.36 -16.11 -17.56
CA GLU A 176 14.31 -15.49 -18.37
C GLU A 176 13.21 -16.49 -18.76
N LYS A 177 13.58 -17.71 -19.14
CA LYS A 177 12.60 -18.79 -19.40
C LYS A 177 11.73 -19.13 -18.18
N LYS A 178 12.22 -18.84 -16.96
CA LYS A 178 11.49 -18.99 -15.70
C LYS A 178 10.80 -17.68 -15.26
N GLY A 179 10.72 -16.68 -16.13
CA GLY A 179 10.07 -15.39 -15.86
C GLY A 179 10.87 -14.49 -14.89
N VAL A 180 12.19 -14.64 -14.85
CA VAL A 180 13.08 -13.81 -14.01
C VAL A 180 14.15 -13.14 -14.85
N ILE A 181 14.16 -11.82 -14.82
CA ILE A 181 15.05 -10.99 -15.63
C ILE A 181 16.22 -10.46 -14.76
N PHE A 182 17.44 -10.49 -15.33
CA PHE A 182 18.59 -9.81 -14.77
C PHE A 182 18.63 -8.36 -15.23
N GLN A 183 18.55 -7.42 -14.32
CA GLN A 183 18.88 -6.02 -14.57
C GLN A 183 20.29 -5.74 -14.10
N ILE A 184 21.20 -5.52 -15.05
CA ILE A 184 22.63 -5.26 -14.79
C ILE A 184 22.86 -3.76 -14.71
N SER A 185 23.49 -3.31 -13.63
CA SER A 185 23.94 -1.94 -13.46
C SER A 185 25.40 -1.80 -13.91
N ARG A 186 25.65 -0.92 -14.89
CA ARG A 186 26.98 -0.65 -15.46
C ARG A 186 27.28 0.84 -15.39
N ASN A 187 28.55 1.20 -15.23
CA ASN A 187 29.05 2.54 -15.55
C ASN A 187 30.39 2.44 -16.27
N GLU A 188 30.81 3.52 -16.94
CA GLU A 188 32.03 3.54 -17.74
C GLU A 188 33.28 3.35 -16.89
N ALA A 189 33.33 3.90 -15.68
CA ALA A 189 34.50 3.87 -14.81
C ALA A 189 34.72 2.52 -14.09
N ARG A 190 33.63 1.77 -13.78
CA ARG A 190 33.71 0.58 -12.94
C ARG A 190 33.22 -0.69 -13.66
N GLY A 191 32.76 -0.58 -14.89
CA GLY A 191 32.12 -1.71 -15.57
C GLY A 191 30.80 -2.12 -14.90
N VAL A 192 30.58 -3.42 -14.73
CA VAL A 192 29.43 -3.97 -14.00
C VAL A 192 29.65 -3.82 -12.50
N TYR A 193 28.77 -3.09 -11.82
CA TYR A 193 28.88 -2.87 -10.38
C TYR A 193 27.69 -3.42 -9.58
N GLY A 194 26.67 -3.95 -10.23
CA GLY A 194 25.53 -4.55 -9.56
C GLY A 194 24.58 -5.28 -10.51
N ALA A 195 23.78 -6.16 -9.94
CA ALA A 195 22.69 -6.81 -10.65
C ALA A 195 21.49 -6.98 -9.73
N ARG A 196 20.29 -7.01 -10.32
CA ARG A 196 19.01 -7.29 -9.69
C ARG A 196 18.30 -8.42 -10.40
N LEU A 197 17.57 -9.21 -9.66
CA LEU A 197 16.59 -10.14 -10.19
C LEU A 197 15.19 -9.51 -10.10
N ILE A 198 14.51 -9.48 -11.22
CA ILE A 198 13.17 -8.92 -11.36
C ILE A 198 12.27 -10.02 -11.90
N LYS A 199 11.16 -10.31 -11.23
CA LYS A 199 10.14 -11.16 -11.81
C LYS A 199 9.40 -10.42 -12.93
N GLU A 200 9.16 -11.10 -14.03
CA GLU A 200 8.47 -10.52 -15.19
C GLU A 200 7.08 -9.97 -14.83
N GLU A 201 6.37 -10.62 -13.90
CA GLU A 201 5.10 -10.15 -13.37
C GLU A 201 5.19 -8.77 -12.70
N ASP A 202 6.34 -8.42 -12.10
CA ASP A 202 6.57 -7.13 -11.46
C ASP A 202 6.82 -6.00 -12.49
N LEU A 203 7.26 -6.31 -13.69
CA LEU A 203 7.45 -5.32 -14.77
C LEU A 203 6.12 -4.81 -15.34
N LYS A 204 5.06 -5.60 -15.27
CA LYS A 204 3.72 -5.23 -15.75
C LYS A 204 3.00 -4.29 -14.80
N LYS A 205 3.47 -4.16 -13.56
CA LYS A 205 2.93 -3.17 -12.60
C LYS A 205 3.44 -1.80 -12.99
N GLU A 206 2.56 -0.93 -13.48
CA GLU A 206 2.88 0.47 -13.72
C GLU A 206 3.49 1.10 -12.48
N VAL A 207 4.76 1.43 -12.55
CA VAL A 207 5.42 2.25 -11.51
C VAL A 207 4.91 3.67 -11.68
N LYS A 208 3.82 4.01 -10.97
CA LYS A 208 3.16 5.32 -11.06
C LYS A 208 4.06 6.48 -10.64
N ASP A 209 5.12 6.22 -9.90
CA ASP A 209 6.07 7.25 -9.46
C ASP A 209 7.48 6.98 -10.00
N LYS A 210 7.68 7.30 -11.27
CA LYS A 210 9.00 7.28 -11.92
C LYS A 210 10.00 8.25 -11.28
N SER A 211 9.53 9.22 -10.50
CA SER A 211 10.38 10.26 -9.90
C SER A 211 11.19 9.77 -8.70
N LYS A 212 10.79 8.72 -8.04
CA LYS A 212 11.45 8.16 -6.86
C LYS A 212 12.18 6.84 -7.07
N GLY A 213 12.21 6.34 -8.30
CA GLY A 213 13.05 5.21 -8.68
C GLY A 213 13.07 4.05 -7.67
N VAL A 214 11.89 3.61 -7.17
CA VAL A 214 11.85 2.44 -6.30
C VAL A 214 12.34 1.27 -7.14
N PRO A 215 13.50 0.71 -6.83
CA PRO A 215 14.07 -0.32 -7.67
C PRO A 215 13.19 -1.57 -7.55
N ILE A 216 12.58 -1.96 -8.66
CA ILE A 216 11.85 -3.21 -8.76
C ILE A 216 12.82 -4.38 -8.58
N GLY A 217 12.37 -5.44 -7.91
CA GLY A 217 13.17 -6.65 -7.72
C GLY A 217 14.19 -6.58 -6.58
N PHE A 218 14.99 -7.62 -6.45
CA PHE A 218 15.96 -7.78 -5.37
C PHE A 218 17.39 -7.70 -5.90
N LYS A 219 18.28 -6.96 -5.21
CA LYS A 219 19.71 -6.97 -5.51
C LYS A 219 20.28 -8.36 -5.24
N LEU A 220 21.28 -8.78 -6.03
CA LEU A 220 22.00 -10.05 -5.75
C LEU A 220 22.61 -10.08 -4.35
N SER A 221 23.05 -8.93 -3.83
CA SER A 221 23.59 -8.80 -2.48
C SER A 221 22.54 -8.96 -1.36
N GLU A 222 21.25 -8.95 -1.70
CA GLU A 222 20.13 -9.12 -0.75
C GLU A 222 19.61 -10.57 -0.71
N LEU A 223 20.05 -11.39 -1.67
CA LEU A 223 19.70 -12.81 -1.80
C LEU A 223 20.73 -13.69 -1.08
#